data_1f4cd56add9e4375d49840400bc927ab
#
_entry.id   1f4cd56add9e4375d49840400bc927ab
#
_cell.length_a   1.000
_cell.length_b   1.000
_cell.length_c   1.000
_cell.angle_alpha   90.00
_cell.angle_beta   90.00
_cell.angle_gamma   90.00
#
_symmetry.space_group_name_H-M   'P 1'
#
loop_
_entity.id
_entity.type
_entity.pdbx_description
1 polymer ?
#
loop_
_entity_poly.entity_id
_entity_poly.type
_entity_poly.pdbx_seq_one_letter_code
_entity_poly.pdbx_strand_id
1 'polypeptide(L)'
;MSDQKYGADIVADSLTNHGIDLVFGIPGAKIDRLFTTLEHPAPGQKVPKLIVTRHEQNAVFMAQAFARITGKPGVTIVTSGPGVGNLVSGLMTASAESDPVVAIGGQVPRKDLYRLTHQSTN
;
A
#
# COMPACT_ATOMS: atom_id res chain seq x y z
N MET A 1 -22.64 -5.94 18.14
CA MET A 1 -21.93 -4.99 17.24
C MET A 1 -21.57 -5.76 15.99
N SER A 2 -22.04 -5.35 14.83
CA SER A 2 -21.88 -6.09 13.57
C SER A 2 -20.41 -6.22 13.19
N ASP A 3 -19.95 -7.43 12.91
CA ASP A 3 -18.66 -7.78 12.30
C ASP A 3 -18.57 -7.24 10.86
N GLN A 4 -18.73 -5.93 10.71
CA GLN A 4 -18.61 -5.32 9.39
C GLN A 4 -17.13 -5.20 9.02
N LYS A 5 -16.62 -6.16 8.25
CA LYS A 5 -15.30 -6.06 7.62
C LYS A 5 -15.29 -4.97 6.56
N TYR A 6 -14.35 -4.06 6.65
CA TYR A 6 -14.09 -3.07 5.61
C TYR A 6 -13.15 -3.64 4.53
N GLY A 7 -13.16 -3.04 3.35
CA GLY A 7 -12.23 -3.44 2.29
C GLY A 7 -10.76 -3.39 2.72
N ALA A 8 -10.39 -2.45 3.58
CA ALA A 8 -9.05 -2.36 4.15
C ALA A 8 -8.67 -3.60 4.98
N ASP A 9 -9.61 -4.12 5.77
CA ASP A 9 -9.38 -5.31 6.59
C ASP A 9 -9.18 -6.55 5.69
N ILE A 10 -9.94 -6.63 4.58
CA ILE A 10 -9.80 -7.69 3.59
C ILE A 10 -8.44 -7.62 2.89
N VAL A 11 -7.96 -6.42 2.56
CA VAL A 11 -6.63 -6.23 1.97
C VAL A 11 -5.54 -6.67 2.95
N ALA A 12 -5.62 -6.25 4.22
CA ALA A 12 -4.66 -6.65 5.24
C ALA A 12 -4.63 -8.17 5.46
N ASP A 13 -5.80 -8.80 5.55
CA ASP A 13 -5.94 -10.26 5.66
C ASP A 13 -5.36 -10.97 4.42
N SER A 14 -5.63 -10.43 3.21
CA SER A 14 -5.09 -10.98 1.97
C SER A 14 -3.58 -10.94 1.92
N LEU A 15 -2.97 -9.81 2.29
CA LEU A 15 -1.51 -9.70 2.37
C LEU A 15 -0.92 -10.74 3.33
N THR A 16 -1.51 -10.88 4.51
CA THR A 16 -1.09 -11.89 5.51
C THR A 16 -1.21 -13.32 4.97
N ASN A 17 -2.33 -13.64 4.32
CA ASN A 17 -2.59 -14.97 3.76
C ASN A 17 -1.63 -15.33 2.61
N HIS A 18 -1.08 -14.33 1.92
CA HIS A 18 -0.04 -14.51 0.90
C HIS A 18 1.38 -14.46 1.46
N GLY A 19 1.54 -14.51 2.78
CA GLY A 19 2.84 -14.54 3.44
C GLY A 19 3.62 -13.23 3.40
N ILE A 20 2.92 -12.11 3.20
CA ILE A 20 3.52 -10.78 3.27
C ILE A 20 3.65 -10.39 4.74
N ASP A 21 4.89 -10.22 5.20
CA ASP A 21 5.21 -9.88 6.58
C ASP A 21 5.53 -8.39 6.77
N LEU A 22 5.83 -7.69 5.67
CA LEU A 22 6.33 -6.34 5.70
C LEU A 22 5.76 -5.53 4.54
N VAL A 23 5.33 -4.30 4.82
CA VAL A 23 4.86 -3.34 3.82
C VAL A 23 5.52 -1.98 4.07
N PHE A 24 5.74 -1.23 2.98
CA PHE A 24 6.36 0.09 3.02
C PHE A 24 5.39 1.13 2.48
N GLY A 25 5.34 2.33 3.06
CA GLY A 25 4.43 3.32 2.54
C GLY A 25 4.37 4.62 3.31
N ILE A 26 3.46 5.49 2.87
CA ILE A 26 3.17 6.77 3.53
C ILE A 26 1.65 6.87 3.71
N PRO A 27 1.18 7.11 4.95
CA PRO A 27 -0.24 7.30 5.21
C PRO A 27 -0.78 8.54 4.49
N GLY A 28 -2.06 8.49 4.16
CA GLY A 28 -2.75 9.63 3.55
C GLY A 28 -4.25 9.38 3.43
N ALA A 29 -5.02 10.45 3.27
CA ALA A 29 -6.46 10.48 3.46
C ALA A 29 -7.28 9.48 2.61
N LYS A 30 -6.76 8.98 1.50
CA LYS A 30 -7.49 8.04 0.62
C LYS A 30 -7.10 6.58 0.84
N ILE A 31 -6.25 6.30 1.84
CA ILE A 31 -5.79 4.96 2.21
C ILE A 31 -5.65 4.81 3.73
N ASP A 32 -6.02 5.83 4.51
CA ASP A 32 -5.89 5.90 5.96
C ASP A 32 -6.47 4.69 6.69
N ARG A 33 -7.61 4.17 6.24
CA ARG A 33 -8.22 2.99 6.86
C ARG A 33 -7.31 1.77 6.82
N LEU A 34 -6.59 1.55 5.71
CA LEU A 34 -5.65 0.43 5.62
C LEU A 34 -4.47 0.63 6.57
N PHE A 35 -3.95 1.85 6.66
CA PHE A 35 -2.89 2.19 7.64
C PHE A 35 -3.38 1.96 9.07
N THR A 36 -4.60 2.39 9.40
CA THR A 36 -5.19 2.15 10.72
C THR A 36 -5.29 0.65 11.03
N THR A 37 -5.73 -0.17 10.08
CA THR A 37 -5.81 -1.62 10.26
C THR A 37 -4.43 -2.25 10.49
N LEU A 38 -3.40 -1.78 9.78
CA LEU A 38 -2.02 -2.29 9.93
C LEU A 38 -1.38 -1.86 11.26
N GLU A 39 -1.66 -0.65 11.74
CA GLU A 39 -1.10 -0.13 13.00
C GLU A 39 -1.87 -0.60 14.24
N HIS A 40 -3.18 -0.77 14.10
CA HIS A 40 -4.10 -1.11 15.18
C HIS A 40 -5.00 -2.30 14.77
N PRO A 41 -4.42 -3.49 14.55
CA PRO A 41 -5.22 -4.65 14.17
C PRO A 41 -6.23 -5.05 15.25
N ALA A 42 -7.30 -5.69 14.83
CA ALA A 42 -8.26 -6.26 15.76
C ALA A 42 -7.60 -7.35 16.65
N PRO A 43 -8.13 -7.59 17.87
CA PRO A 43 -7.59 -8.63 18.74
C PRO A 43 -7.47 -9.98 18.03
N GLY A 44 -6.25 -10.53 17.99
CA GLY A 44 -5.95 -11.80 17.31
C GLY A 44 -5.74 -11.72 15.80
N GLN A 45 -5.96 -10.57 15.17
CA GLN A 45 -5.68 -10.36 13.75
C GLN A 45 -4.17 -10.25 13.54
N LYS A 46 -3.63 -11.05 12.61
CA LYS A 46 -2.25 -10.91 12.14
C LYS A 46 -2.26 -10.01 10.92
N VAL A 47 -1.37 -9.02 10.91
CA VAL A 47 -1.19 -8.10 9.78
C VAL A 47 0.29 -7.89 9.49
N PRO A 48 0.67 -7.51 8.26
CA PRO A 48 2.04 -7.14 7.95
C PRO A 48 2.52 -5.96 8.81
N LYS A 49 3.79 -5.98 9.16
CA LYS A 49 4.44 -4.82 9.81
C LYS A 49 4.54 -3.67 8.81
N LEU A 50 4.10 -2.49 9.20
CA LEU A 50 4.22 -1.27 8.41
C LEU A 50 5.55 -0.56 8.70
N ILE A 51 6.27 -0.19 7.64
CA ILE A 51 7.41 0.73 7.67
C ILE A 51 7.00 2.01 6.96
N VAL A 52 6.85 3.07 7.73
CA VAL A 52 6.56 4.41 7.18
C VAL A 52 7.82 5.02 6.60
N THR A 53 7.74 5.44 5.34
CA THR A 53 8.85 6.07 4.62
C THR A 53 8.69 7.59 4.58
N ARG A 54 9.70 8.31 4.10
CA ARG A 54 9.68 9.77 3.97
C ARG A 54 9.32 10.26 2.56
N HIS A 55 9.28 9.34 1.61
CA HIS A 55 8.89 9.59 0.22
C HIS A 55 8.40 8.28 -0.40
N GLU A 56 7.38 8.35 -1.25
CA GLU A 56 6.76 7.16 -1.85
C GLU A 56 7.72 6.39 -2.75
N GLN A 57 8.57 7.07 -3.50
CA GLN A 57 9.63 6.44 -4.29
C GLN A 57 10.55 5.56 -3.42
N ASN A 58 10.88 6.04 -2.21
CA ASN A 58 11.70 5.26 -1.29
C ASN A 58 10.97 4.00 -0.80
N ALA A 59 9.63 4.06 -0.67
CA ALA A 59 8.85 2.87 -0.34
C ALA A 59 9.02 1.78 -1.42
N VAL A 60 9.03 2.16 -2.70
CA VAL A 60 9.28 1.22 -3.80
C VAL A 60 10.69 0.66 -3.74
N PHE A 61 11.71 1.51 -3.57
CA PHE A 61 13.09 1.04 -3.50
C PHE A 61 13.34 0.10 -2.30
N MET A 62 12.71 0.37 -1.16
CA MET A 62 12.78 -0.53 -0.01
C MET A 62 12.07 -1.85 -0.28
N ALA A 63 10.88 -1.82 -0.91
CA ALA A 63 10.17 -3.02 -1.33
C ALA A 63 10.97 -3.84 -2.35
N GLN A 64 11.60 -3.18 -3.31
CA GLN A 64 12.48 -3.78 -4.30
C GLN A 64 13.70 -4.47 -3.66
N ALA A 65 14.40 -3.77 -2.75
CA ALA A 65 15.52 -4.35 -2.02
C ALA A 65 15.09 -5.54 -1.17
N PHE A 66 13.95 -5.43 -0.47
CA PHE A 66 13.36 -6.53 0.29
C PHE A 66 13.09 -7.75 -0.59
N ALA A 67 12.51 -7.54 -1.77
CA ALA A 67 12.20 -8.61 -2.70
C ALA A 67 13.47 -9.34 -3.19
N ARG A 68 14.51 -8.59 -3.54
CA ARG A 68 15.80 -9.15 -3.97
C ARG A 68 16.47 -9.99 -2.86
N ILE A 69 16.42 -9.52 -1.62
CA ILE A 69 17.10 -10.19 -0.50
C ILE A 69 16.32 -11.43 -0.05
N THR A 70 14.99 -11.36 -0.04
CA THR A 70 14.15 -12.40 0.57
C THR A 70 13.56 -13.39 -0.43
N GLY A 71 13.51 -13.04 -1.71
CA GLY A 71 12.77 -13.78 -2.73
C GLY A 71 11.24 -13.66 -2.60
N LYS A 72 10.73 -12.84 -1.67
CA LYS A 72 9.30 -12.58 -1.49
C LYS A 72 8.91 -11.28 -2.21
N PRO A 73 7.64 -11.11 -2.65
CA PRO A 73 7.20 -9.83 -3.20
C PRO A 73 7.34 -8.70 -2.18
N GLY A 74 7.90 -7.57 -2.61
CA GLY A 74 7.88 -6.34 -1.83
C GLY A 74 6.55 -5.60 -2.04
N VAL A 75 5.97 -5.03 -0.99
CA VAL A 75 4.67 -4.35 -1.07
C VAL A 75 4.79 -2.89 -0.65
N THR A 76 4.24 -1.99 -1.46
CA THR A 76 4.13 -0.57 -1.14
C THR A 76 2.67 -0.13 -1.05
N ILE A 77 2.39 0.77 -0.12
CA ILE A 77 1.04 1.30 0.11
C ILE A 77 1.12 2.82 0.21
N VAL A 78 0.36 3.53 -0.64
CA VAL A 78 0.38 5.00 -0.69
C VAL A 78 -1.02 5.57 -0.95
N THR A 79 -1.20 6.86 -0.66
CA THR A 79 -2.44 7.58 -0.98
C THR A 79 -2.59 7.82 -2.49
N SER A 80 -3.77 8.27 -2.91
CA SER A 80 -4.06 8.64 -4.29
C SER A 80 -3.35 9.94 -4.73
N GLY A 81 -3.46 10.27 -6.01
CA GLY A 81 -2.94 11.50 -6.57
C GLY A 81 -1.42 11.56 -6.51
N PRO A 82 -0.85 12.57 -5.81
CA PRO A 82 0.60 12.73 -5.74
C PRO A 82 1.31 11.52 -5.12
N GLY A 83 0.68 10.79 -4.20
CA GLY A 83 1.24 9.57 -3.63
C GLY A 83 1.49 8.50 -4.69
N VAL A 84 0.50 8.22 -5.54
CA VAL A 84 0.66 7.30 -6.68
C VAL A 84 1.65 7.87 -7.70
N GLY A 85 1.58 9.18 -8.01
CA GLY A 85 2.51 9.83 -8.94
C GLY A 85 3.98 9.66 -8.51
N ASN A 86 4.25 9.79 -7.22
CA ASN A 86 5.60 9.65 -6.68
C ASN A 86 6.14 8.20 -6.68
N LEU A 87 5.29 7.19 -6.89
CA LEU A 87 5.76 5.81 -7.06
C LEU A 87 6.39 5.55 -8.42
N VAL A 88 6.02 6.34 -9.45
CA VAL A 88 6.27 5.99 -10.86
C VAL A 88 7.74 5.70 -11.13
N SER A 89 8.65 6.55 -10.72
CA SER A 89 10.09 6.34 -10.97
C SER A 89 10.63 5.07 -10.30
N GLY A 90 10.19 4.78 -9.08
CA GLY A 90 10.56 3.54 -8.40
C GLY A 90 9.98 2.31 -9.10
N LEU A 91 8.71 2.36 -9.52
CA LEU A 91 8.07 1.27 -10.24
C LEU A 91 8.67 1.02 -11.62
N MET A 92 9.08 2.08 -12.32
CA MET A 92 9.82 1.94 -13.59
C MET A 92 11.14 1.19 -13.37
N THR A 93 11.87 1.51 -12.30
CA THR A 93 13.09 0.79 -11.94
C THR A 93 12.80 -0.67 -11.61
N ALA A 94 11.82 -0.93 -10.74
CA ALA A 94 11.44 -2.30 -10.37
C ALA A 94 11.02 -3.13 -11.59
N SER A 95 10.27 -2.52 -12.52
CA SER A 95 9.86 -3.16 -13.77
C SER A 95 11.04 -3.47 -14.68
N ALA A 96 11.96 -2.52 -14.86
CA ALA A 96 13.14 -2.70 -15.71
C ALA A 96 14.06 -3.82 -15.19
N GLU A 97 14.16 -3.93 -13.87
CA GLU A 97 14.99 -4.92 -13.18
C GLU A 97 14.25 -6.26 -12.92
N SER A 98 12.96 -6.35 -13.31
CA SER A 98 12.10 -7.51 -13.07
C SER A 98 11.97 -7.88 -11.58
N ASP A 99 12.01 -6.90 -10.69
CA ASP A 99 11.83 -7.11 -9.25
C ASP A 99 10.34 -7.26 -8.90
N PRO A 100 9.94 -8.24 -8.10
CA PRO A 100 8.54 -8.47 -7.76
C PRO A 100 8.07 -7.44 -6.71
N VAL A 101 7.50 -6.34 -7.18
CA VAL A 101 6.90 -5.29 -6.34
C VAL A 101 5.41 -5.18 -6.62
N VAL A 102 4.60 -5.17 -5.56
CA VAL A 102 3.17 -4.88 -5.59
C VAL A 102 2.95 -3.48 -5.03
N ALA A 103 2.33 -2.60 -5.80
CA ALA A 103 1.99 -1.26 -5.38
C ALA A 103 0.47 -1.12 -5.18
N ILE A 104 0.07 -0.68 -4.00
CA ILE A 104 -1.33 -0.43 -3.63
C ILE A 104 -1.52 1.07 -3.45
N GLY A 105 -2.25 1.68 -4.38
CA GLY A 105 -2.61 3.10 -4.34
C GLY A 105 -4.04 3.29 -3.84
N GLY A 106 -4.24 4.25 -2.95
CA GLY A 106 -5.58 4.72 -2.59
C GLY A 106 -6.26 5.39 -3.79
N GLN A 107 -7.56 5.57 -3.69
CA GLN A 107 -8.35 6.31 -4.68
C GLN A 107 -9.50 7.04 -3.99
N VAL A 108 -10.00 8.05 -4.65
CA VAL A 108 -11.24 8.74 -4.22
C VAL A 108 -12.43 7.77 -4.22
N PRO A 109 -13.49 8.02 -3.43
CA PRO A 109 -14.70 7.22 -3.46
C PRO A 109 -15.27 7.09 -4.88
N ARG A 110 -15.91 5.96 -5.19
CA ARG A 110 -16.48 5.68 -6.54
C ARG A 110 -17.38 6.79 -7.07
N LYS A 111 -18.13 7.45 -6.19
CA LYS A 111 -19.02 8.58 -6.55
C LYS A 111 -18.26 9.81 -7.03
N ASP A 112 -16.97 9.92 -6.71
CA ASP A 112 -16.11 11.06 -7.03
C ASP A 112 -15.10 10.73 -8.15
N LEU A 113 -15.13 9.51 -8.68
CA LEU A 113 -14.37 9.15 -9.87
C LEU A 113 -14.77 10.03 -11.05
N TYR A 114 -13.79 10.44 -11.84
CA TYR A 114 -13.94 11.35 -12.99
C TYR A 114 -14.43 12.76 -12.64
N ARG A 115 -14.40 13.12 -11.35
CA ARG A 115 -14.60 14.49 -10.89
C ARG A 115 -13.27 15.08 -10.50
N LEU A 116 -13.10 16.39 -10.70
CA LEU A 116 -11.89 17.12 -10.26
C LEU A 116 -11.97 17.36 -8.74
N THR A 117 -11.89 16.29 -7.98
CA THR A 117 -11.83 16.34 -6.52
C THR A 117 -10.38 16.26 -6.02
N HIS A 118 -10.16 16.68 -4.79
CA HIS A 118 -8.84 16.63 -4.18
C HIS A 118 -8.23 15.23 -4.23
N GLN A 119 -7.02 15.10 -4.80
CA GLN A 119 -6.30 13.83 -4.99
C GLN A 119 -6.99 12.83 -5.93
N SER A 120 -7.93 13.27 -6.79
CA SER A 120 -8.38 12.41 -7.88
C SER A 120 -7.25 12.26 -8.92
N THR A 121 -7.07 11.04 -9.42
CA THR A 121 -6.25 10.74 -10.60
C THR A 121 -7.19 10.20 -11.68
N ASN A 122 -7.12 10.76 -12.86
CA ASN A 122 -7.82 10.26 -14.05
C ASN A 122 -6.87 9.38 -14.86
#